data_dc15f804d46f0b1ca1bdd59ac8e49b7e
#
_entry.id   dc15f804d46f0b1ca1bdd59ac8e49b7e
#
_cell.length_a   1.000
_cell.length_b   1.000
_cell.length_c   1.000
_cell.angle_alpha   90.00
_cell.angle_beta   90.00
_cell.angle_gamma   90.00
#
_symmetry.space_group_name_H-M   'P 1'
#
loop_
_entity.id
_entity.type
_entity.pdbx_description
1 polymer ?
#
loop_
_entity_poly.entity_id
_entity_poly.type
_entity_poly.pdbx_seq_one_letter_code
_entity_poly.pdbx_strand_id
1 'polypeptide(L)'
;MSQTTSNPAIIEMRGANITALRDSSLTVVENVDWLVRAGEFWVVAGQPHSGKSDLLLHAAGLMMPSPGSCRVFGADTREFDETQIAERLRVGFVFADGRLFNHLTIAENIALPLRYHHDRTAAESSDVMEQLLEFMGLIQFADMMPGNVAANWRQRAALARALLLKPEVLLLDNPLAGLGARHRQWLLQFLDQLWRGHEFSGGRRMTIVATTDDLPAWRHPQRNFAALHEGNFSVLGAWDGEGFLQHHAVKDLLSAPQDFST
;
A
#
# COMPACT_ATOMS: atom_id res chain seq x y z
N MET A 1 37.30 -1.27 4.34
CA MET A 1 36.23 -2.23 4.05
C MET A 1 34.93 -1.61 4.57
N SER A 2 34.21 -0.93 3.68
CA SER A 2 32.90 -0.34 4.03
C SER A 2 31.91 -1.47 4.16
N GLN A 3 31.42 -1.72 5.37
CA GLN A 3 30.25 -2.57 5.58
C GLN A 3 29.06 -1.86 4.91
N THR A 4 28.61 -2.39 3.80
CA THR A 4 27.32 -2.04 3.18
C THR A 4 26.26 -2.54 4.17
N THR A 5 25.82 -1.70 5.10
CA THR A 5 24.68 -2.00 5.97
C THR A 5 23.46 -2.08 5.06
N SER A 6 23.10 -3.29 4.64
CA SER A 6 21.85 -3.50 3.92
C SER A 6 20.69 -3.14 4.84
N ASN A 7 19.77 -2.30 4.37
CA ASN A 7 18.56 -1.94 5.12
C ASN A 7 17.84 -3.21 5.62
N PRO A 8 17.25 -3.20 6.82
CA PRO A 8 16.56 -4.36 7.38
C PRO A 8 15.39 -4.81 6.47
N ALA A 9 15.15 -6.12 6.46
CA ALA A 9 13.97 -6.68 5.81
C ALA A 9 12.72 -6.26 6.57
N ILE A 10 11.73 -5.75 5.85
CA ILE A 10 10.44 -5.33 6.41
C ILE A 10 9.35 -6.35 6.07
N ILE A 11 9.30 -6.80 4.81
CA ILE A 11 8.39 -7.87 4.38
C ILE A 11 9.26 -8.95 3.75
N GLU A 12 9.10 -10.17 4.19
CA GLU A 12 9.81 -11.33 3.64
C GLU A 12 8.82 -12.46 3.41
N MET A 13 8.65 -12.86 2.17
CA MET A 13 7.87 -14.03 1.76
C MET A 13 8.81 -15.09 1.21
N ARG A 14 8.63 -16.35 1.61
CA ARG A 14 9.41 -17.49 1.12
C ARG A 14 8.51 -18.65 0.76
N GLY A 15 8.52 -19.02 -0.52
CA GLY A 15 7.68 -20.07 -1.06
C GLY A 15 6.21 -19.88 -0.72
N ALA A 16 5.75 -18.63 -0.58
CA ALA A 16 4.45 -18.31 -0.03
C ALA A 16 3.35 -18.48 -1.09
N ASN A 17 2.36 -19.31 -0.80
CA ASN A 17 1.15 -19.33 -1.61
C ASN A 17 0.16 -18.30 -1.07
N ILE A 18 -0.30 -17.44 -1.95
CA ILE A 18 -1.27 -16.39 -1.66
C ILE A 18 -2.66 -16.93 -1.91
N THR A 19 -3.50 -16.92 -0.90
CA THR A 19 -4.88 -17.40 -0.98
C THR A 19 -5.85 -16.24 -1.15
N ALA A 20 -7.01 -16.51 -1.76
CA ALA A 20 -8.04 -15.50 -1.95
C ALA A 20 -8.69 -15.10 -0.62
N LEU A 21 -8.94 -13.79 -0.42
CA LEU A 21 -9.62 -13.27 0.78
C LEU A 21 -11.02 -13.89 0.99
N ARG A 22 -11.74 -14.18 -0.11
CA ARG A 22 -13.11 -14.72 -0.05
C ARG A 22 -13.17 -16.23 0.14
N ASP A 23 -12.08 -16.91 -0.21
CA ASP A 23 -11.98 -18.37 -0.11
C ASP A 23 -10.52 -18.75 0.13
N SER A 24 -10.17 -19.03 1.36
CA SER A 24 -8.81 -19.40 1.77
C SER A 24 -8.34 -20.75 1.22
N SER A 25 -9.24 -21.56 0.64
CA SER A 25 -8.87 -22.79 -0.04
C SER A 25 -8.37 -22.57 -1.48
N LEU A 26 -8.65 -21.39 -2.05
CA LEU A 26 -8.23 -21.02 -3.40
C LEU A 26 -6.89 -20.30 -3.38
N THR A 27 -5.83 -20.92 -3.91
CA THR A 27 -4.56 -20.27 -4.18
C THR A 27 -4.67 -19.42 -5.45
N VAL A 28 -4.34 -18.13 -5.34
CA VAL A 28 -4.38 -17.17 -6.46
C VAL A 28 -3.00 -16.83 -7.00
N VAL A 29 -1.95 -16.95 -6.17
CA VAL A 29 -0.55 -16.82 -6.59
C VAL A 29 0.26 -17.87 -5.88
N GLU A 30 1.13 -18.56 -6.62
CA GLU A 30 1.93 -19.67 -6.09
C GLU A 30 3.38 -19.26 -5.87
N ASN A 31 4.01 -19.87 -4.86
CA ASN A 31 5.45 -19.87 -4.62
C ASN A 31 6.09 -18.47 -4.68
N VAL A 32 5.53 -17.51 -3.93
CA VAL A 32 6.05 -16.14 -3.88
C VAL A 32 7.31 -16.09 -3.04
N ASP A 33 8.43 -15.70 -3.67
CA ASP A 33 9.67 -15.30 -3.01
C ASP A 33 9.87 -13.80 -3.18
N TRP A 34 9.69 -13.05 -2.10
CA TRP A 34 9.73 -11.59 -2.13
C TRP A 34 10.36 -11.00 -0.88
N LEU A 35 11.28 -10.05 -1.08
CA LEU A 35 11.97 -9.35 -0.02
C LEU A 35 11.86 -7.84 -0.22
N VAL A 36 11.18 -7.16 0.70
CA VAL A 36 11.07 -5.70 0.75
C VAL A 36 11.91 -5.19 1.92
N ARG A 37 12.81 -4.25 1.64
CA ARG A 37 13.69 -3.64 2.64
C ARG A 37 13.19 -2.25 3.05
N ALA A 38 13.62 -1.82 4.23
CA ALA A 38 13.28 -0.49 4.75
C ALA A 38 13.65 0.62 3.75
N GLY A 39 12.71 1.52 3.51
CA GLY A 39 12.88 2.66 2.61
C GLY A 39 12.87 2.33 1.12
N GLU A 40 12.52 1.11 0.72
CA GLU A 40 12.28 0.78 -0.69
C GLU A 40 10.89 1.23 -1.16
N PHE A 41 10.79 1.50 -2.46
CA PHE A 41 9.52 1.71 -3.15
C PHE A 41 9.31 0.60 -4.17
N TRP A 42 8.26 -0.20 -3.95
CA TRP A 42 7.88 -1.30 -4.82
C TRP A 42 6.57 -1.01 -5.56
N VAL A 43 6.53 -1.42 -6.81
CA VAL A 43 5.32 -1.40 -7.63
C VAL A 43 5.06 -2.81 -8.14
N VAL A 44 3.94 -3.40 -7.72
CA VAL A 44 3.51 -4.73 -8.16
C VAL A 44 2.43 -4.57 -9.22
N ALA A 45 2.80 -4.84 -10.47
CA ALA A 45 1.91 -4.73 -11.59
C ALA A 45 1.18 -6.05 -11.87
N GLY A 46 -0.03 -5.99 -12.39
CA GLY A 46 -0.82 -7.15 -12.79
C GLY A 46 -2.16 -6.75 -13.36
N GLN A 47 -2.75 -7.62 -14.16
CA GLN A 47 -4.10 -7.40 -14.72
C GLN A 47 -5.16 -7.38 -13.59
N PRO A 48 -6.37 -6.87 -13.82
CA PRO A 48 -7.49 -7.04 -12.90
C PRO A 48 -7.65 -8.52 -12.52
N HIS A 49 -7.96 -8.79 -11.25
CA HIS A 49 -8.13 -10.14 -10.68
C HIS A 49 -6.88 -11.04 -10.65
N SER A 50 -5.67 -10.51 -10.82
CA SER A 50 -4.42 -11.28 -10.76
C SER A 50 -3.93 -11.61 -9.34
N GLY A 51 -4.70 -11.30 -8.28
CA GLY A 51 -4.30 -11.56 -6.87
C GLY A 51 -3.51 -10.44 -6.21
N LYS A 52 -3.45 -9.21 -6.81
CA LYS A 52 -2.71 -8.06 -6.24
C LYS A 52 -3.17 -7.67 -4.83
N SER A 53 -4.49 -7.56 -4.64
CA SER A 53 -5.08 -7.22 -3.34
C SER A 53 -4.82 -8.30 -2.30
N ASP A 54 -4.92 -9.57 -2.70
CA ASP A 54 -4.64 -10.71 -1.82
C ASP A 54 -3.16 -10.74 -1.42
N LEU A 55 -2.23 -10.50 -2.35
CA LEU A 55 -0.80 -10.38 -2.07
C LEU A 55 -0.53 -9.27 -1.01
N LEU A 56 -1.15 -8.09 -1.17
CA LEU A 56 -0.97 -7.01 -0.21
C LEU A 56 -1.54 -7.34 1.18
N LEU A 57 -2.66 -8.07 1.25
CA LEU A 57 -3.23 -8.51 2.54
C LEU A 57 -2.30 -9.48 3.27
N HIS A 58 -1.64 -10.40 2.54
CA HIS A 58 -0.60 -11.25 3.12
C HIS A 58 0.63 -10.43 3.53
N ALA A 59 1.07 -9.47 2.71
CA ALA A 59 2.18 -8.57 3.03
C ALA A 59 1.89 -7.67 4.26
N ALA A 60 0.63 -7.38 4.53
CA ALA A 60 0.19 -6.65 5.72
C ALA A 60 0.10 -7.54 6.98
N GLY A 61 0.27 -8.85 6.87
CA GLY A 61 0.02 -9.79 7.95
C GLY A 61 -1.46 -9.93 8.33
N LEU A 62 -2.37 -9.55 7.42
CA LEU A 62 -3.82 -9.68 7.59
C LEU A 62 -4.33 -11.05 7.13
N MET A 63 -3.53 -11.75 6.32
CA MET A 63 -3.78 -13.12 5.87
C MET A 63 -2.48 -13.93 6.01
N MET A 64 -2.61 -15.24 6.16
CA MET A 64 -1.48 -16.16 6.33
C MET A 64 -1.30 -17.00 5.07
N PRO A 65 -0.08 -17.09 4.51
CA PRO A 65 0.19 -17.96 3.36
C PRO A 65 0.13 -19.43 3.76
N SER A 66 -0.33 -20.30 2.86
CA SER A 66 -0.34 -21.74 3.08
C SER A 66 -0.21 -22.49 1.73
N PRO A 67 0.92 -23.19 1.48
CA PRO A 67 2.15 -23.28 2.27
C PRO A 67 3.02 -22.02 2.19
N GLY A 68 4.21 -22.10 2.74
CA GLY A 68 5.21 -21.04 2.76
C GLY A 68 5.14 -20.18 4.03
N SER A 69 5.86 -19.06 4.03
CA SER A 69 5.92 -18.15 5.17
C SER A 69 5.89 -16.69 4.74
N CYS A 70 5.33 -15.84 5.60
CA CYS A 70 5.43 -14.39 5.49
C CYS A 70 5.89 -13.83 6.83
N ARG A 71 6.89 -12.96 6.81
CA ARG A 71 7.39 -12.22 7.98
C ARG A 71 7.24 -10.73 7.73
N VAL A 72 6.78 -10.03 8.75
CA VAL A 72 6.67 -8.57 8.74
C VAL A 72 7.46 -8.05 9.93
N PHE A 73 8.41 -7.16 9.68
CA PHE A 73 9.40 -6.70 10.67
C PHE A 73 10.16 -7.84 11.38
N GLY A 74 10.37 -8.95 10.66
CA GLY A 74 11.05 -10.15 11.18
C GLY A 74 10.16 -11.13 11.94
N ALA A 75 8.96 -10.75 12.35
CA ALA A 75 8.01 -11.63 13.03
C ALA A 75 7.18 -12.43 12.01
N ASP A 76 6.98 -13.73 12.25
CA ASP A 76 6.13 -14.58 11.40
C ASP A 76 4.65 -14.17 11.56
N THR A 77 3.96 -13.96 10.46
CA THR A 77 2.55 -13.52 10.50
C THR A 77 1.60 -14.53 11.14
N ARG A 78 2.00 -15.80 11.24
CA ARG A 78 1.27 -16.85 11.97
C ARG A 78 1.31 -16.71 13.48
N GLU A 79 2.31 -15.98 13.99
CA GLU A 79 2.50 -15.72 15.41
C GLU A 79 1.89 -14.38 15.84
N PHE A 80 1.25 -13.65 14.90
CA PHE A 80 0.61 -12.37 15.20
C PHE A 80 -0.63 -12.56 16.07
N ASP A 81 -0.45 -12.33 17.35
CA ASP A 81 -1.52 -12.27 18.35
C ASP A 81 -1.84 -10.82 18.78
N GLU A 82 -2.69 -10.68 19.78
CA GLU A 82 -3.07 -9.37 20.31
C GLU A 82 -1.88 -8.60 20.94
N THR A 83 -0.82 -9.30 21.36
CA THR A 83 0.36 -8.67 21.97
C THR A 83 1.25 -7.97 20.93
N GLN A 84 1.10 -8.32 19.65
CA GLN A 84 1.87 -7.75 18.53
C GLN A 84 1.09 -6.66 17.77
N ILE A 85 0.06 -6.09 18.37
CA ILE A 85 -0.70 -4.96 17.79
C ILE A 85 0.26 -3.82 17.42
N ALA A 86 1.27 -3.54 18.23
CA ALA A 86 2.26 -2.49 17.96
C ALA A 86 2.97 -2.67 16.60
N GLU A 87 3.29 -3.91 16.20
CA GLU A 87 3.91 -4.20 14.90
C GLU A 87 2.94 -3.94 13.74
N ARG A 88 1.67 -4.28 13.92
CA ARG A 88 0.61 -4.03 12.92
C ARG A 88 0.37 -2.55 12.69
N LEU A 89 0.51 -1.71 13.74
CA LEU A 89 0.36 -0.26 13.64
C LEU A 89 1.46 0.42 12.83
N ARG A 90 2.58 -0.25 12.61
CA ARG A 90 3.68 0.21 11.75
C ARG A 90 3.35 0.06 10.27
N VAL A 91 2.25 -0.64 9.91
CA VAL A 91 1.79 -0.86 8.55
C VAL A 91 0.52 -0.06 8.29
N GLY A 92 0.58 0.92 7.42
CA GLY A 92 -0.59 1.61 6.87
C GLY A 92 -1.12 0.87 5.63
N PHE A 93 -2.42 0.64 5.55
CA PHE A 93 -3.06 -0.01 4.41
C PHE A 93 -4.15 0.87 3.80
N VAL A 94 -4.09 1.07 2.48
CA VAL A 94 -5.10 1.82 1.71
C VAL A 94 -5.70 0.91 0.66
N PHE A 95 -6.97 0.58 0.81
CA PHE A 95 -7.74 -0.21 -0.15
C PHE A 95 -8.09 0.63 -1.40
N ALA A 96 -8.28 -0.03 -2.54
CA ALA A 96 -8.59 0.60 -3.82
C ALA A 96 -9.83 1.53 -3.77
N ASP A 97 -10.86 1.14 -3.02
CA ASP A 97 -12.10 1.90 -2.81
C ASP A 97 -12.08 2.79 -1.55
N GLY A 98 -10.93 2.85 -0.84
CA GLY A 98 -10.74 3.58 0.39
C GLY A 98 -11.35 2.93 1.63
N ARG A 99 -12.36 2.08 1.51
CA ARG A 99 -13.09 1.41 2.60
C ARG A 99 -13.35 2.30 3.81
N LEU A 100 -14.01 3.44 3.58
CA LEU A 100 -14.48 4.31 4.65
C LEU A 100 -15.80 3.77 5.22
N PHE A 101 -16.00 3.96 6.53
CA PHE A 101 -17.25 3.63 7.19
C PHE A 101 -18.32 4.67 6.83
N ASN A 102 -19.40 4.25 6.19
CA ASN A 102 -20.45 5.13 5.67
C ASN A 102 -21.28 5.85 6.75
N HIS A 103 -21.26 5.35 7.98
CA HIS A 103 -21.96 5.92 9.13
C HIS A 103 -21.09 6.88 9.94
N LEU A 104 -19.85 7.14 9.51
CA LEU A 104 -18.92 8.09 10.10
C LEU A 104 -18.61 9.20 9.11
N THR A 105 -18.39 10.42 9.59
CA THR A 105 -17.90 11.53 8.75
C THR A 105 -16.50 11.25 8.22
N ILE A 106 -16.01 12.06 7.30
CA ILE A 106 -14.63 11.97 6.81
C ILE A 106 -13.64 12.15 7.98
N ALA A 107 -13.84 13.16 8.82
CA ALA A 107 -12.98 13.40 9.98
C ALA A 107 -13.00 12.23 10.97
N GLU A 108 -14.17 11.68 11.27
CA GLU A 108 -14.29 10.51 12.14
C GLU A 108 -13.63 9.26 11.57
N ASN A 109 -13.74 9.02 10.25
CA ASN A 109 -13.04 7.94 9.57
C ASN A 109 -11.52 8.07 9.70
N ILE A 110 -10.98 9.28 9.52
CA ILE A 110 -9.55 9.53 9.65
C ILE A 110 -9.10 9.33 11.10
N ALA A 111 -9.91 9.77 12.07
CA ALA A 111 -9.60 9.69 13.51
C ALA A 111 -9.69 8.27 14.11
N LEU A 112 -10.30 7.30 13.39
CA LEU A 112 -10.51 5.93 13.90
C LEU A 112 -9.26 5.29 14.54
N PRO A 113 -8.07 5.33 13.92
CA PRO A 113 -6.89 4.71 14.52
C PRO A 113 -6.53 5.28 15.90
N LEU A 114 -6.78 6.57 16.14
CA LEU A 114 -6.50 7.19 17.43
C LEU A 114 -7.47 6.72 18.52
N ARG A 115 -8.73 6.44 18.15
CA ARG A 115 -9.75 5.97 19.12
C ARG A 115 -9.44 4.57 19.65
N TYR A 116 -8.76 3.74 18.85
CA TYR A 116 -8.49 2.34 19.20
C TYR A 116 -7.11 2.12 19.82
N HIS A 117 -6.15 3.03 19.61
CA HIS A 117 -4.77 2.70 19.85
C HIS A 117 -4.00 3.69 20.70
N HIS A 118 -4.65 4.68 21.33
CA HIS A 118 -3.90 5.71 22.07
C HIS A 118 -4.49 6.21 23.35
N ASP A 119 -3.60 6.28 24.36
CA ASP A 119 -3.65 7.16 25.52
C ASP A 119 -3.31 8.64 25.18
N ARG A 120 -3.49 9.08 23.93
CA ARG A 120 -3.23 10.47 23.56
C ARG A 120 -4.38 11.37 24.00
N THR A 121 -4.03 12.55 24.48
CA THR A 121 -5.02 13.57 24.82
C THR A 121 -5.78 14.01 23.54
N ALA A 122 -7.04 14.38 23.70
CA ALA A 122 -7.86 14.88 22.59
C ALA A 122 -7.25 16.10 21.89
N ALA A 123 -6.49 16.94 22.62
CA ALA A 123 -5.81 18.11 22.07
C ALA A 123 -4.66 17.75 21.12
N GLU A 124 -3.76 16.84 21.52
CA GLU A 124 -2.64 16.39 20.64
C GLU A 124 -3.14 15.69 19.37
N SER A 125 -4.28 15.04 19.48
CA SER A 125 -4.94 14.39 18.33
C SER A 125 -5.59 15.42 17.39
N SER A 126 -6.08 16.54 17.92
CA SER A 126 -6.74 17.61 17.17
C SER A 126 -5.76 18.30 16.20
N ASP A 127 -4.58 18.68 16.68
CA ASP A 127 -3.61 19.45 15.87
C ASP A 127 -3.09 18.62 14.69
N VAL A 128 -2.73 17.33 14.93
CA VAL A 128 -2.28 16.43 13.86
C VAL A 128 -3.40 16.18 12.86
N MET A 129 -4.64 16.07 13.35
CA MET A 129 -5.80 15.85 12.50
C MET A 129 -6.07 17.06 11.61
N GLU A 130 -6.02 18.28 12.15
CA GLU A 130 -6.26 19.50 11.40
C GLU A 130 -5.20 19.69 10.32
N GLN A 131 -3.92 19.54 10.65
CA GLN A 131 -2.81 19.58 9.68
C GLN A 131 -2.99 18.55 8.56
N LEU A 132 -3.43 17.34 8.90
CA LEU A 132 -3.65 16.28 7.91
C LEU A 132 -4.85 16.57 7.01
N LEU A 133 -5.95 17.08 7.57
CA LEU A 133 -7.14 17.50 6.80
C LEU A 133 -6.79 18.66 5.84
N GLU A 134 -6.02 19.63 6.31
CA GLU A 134 -5.58 20.78 5.50
C GLU A 134 -4.69 20.30 4.34
N PHE A 135 -3.63 19.55 4.65
CA PHE A 135 -2.68 19.06 3.64
C PHE A 135 -3.36 18.18 2.57
N MET A 136 -4.29 17.34 2.98
CA MET A 136 -5.06 16.48 2.08
C MET A 136 -6.15 17.24 1.29
N GLY A 137 -6.42 18.51 1.64
CA GLY A 137 -7.49 19.31 1.06
C GLY A 137 -8.88 18.82 1.45
N LEU A 138 -9.02 18.28 2.66
CA LEU A 138 -10.23 17.61 3.16
C LEU A 138 -11.04 18.45 4.15
N ILE A 139 -10.59 19.65 4.54
CA ILE A 139 -11.28 20.49 5.52
C ILE A 139 -12.76 20.69 5.17
N GLN A 140 -13.05 21.04 3.91
CA GLN A 140 -14.42 21.28 3.46
C GLN A 140 -15.31 20.02 3.44
N PHE A 141 -14.73 18.84 3.55
CA PHE A 141 -15.44 17.55 3.56
C PHE A 141 -15.44 16.90 4.95
N ALA A 142 -14.81 17.52 5.96
CA ALA A 142 -14.56 16.92 7.27
C ALA A 142 -15.82 16.37 7.93
N ASP A 143 -16.91 17.13 7.89
CA ASP A 143 -18.19 16.79 8.50
C ASP A 143 -19.14 16.03 7.55
N MET A 144 -18.70 15.73 6.33
CA MET A 144 -19.52 15.01 5.34
C MET A 144 -19.40 13.50 5.50
N MET A 145 -20.49 12.79 5.22
CA MET A 145 -20.47 11.32 5.10
C MET A 145 -19.80 10.89 3.79
N PRO A 146 -19.10 9.74 3.74
CA PRO A 146 -18.42 9.27 2.54
C PRO A 146 -19.30 9.18 1.30
N GLY A 147 -20.59 8.84 1.47
CA GLY A 147 -21.54 8.79 0.35
C GLY A 147 -21.77 10.12 -0.37
N ASN A 148 -21.51 11.25 0.29
CA ASN A 148 -21.65 12.59 -0.24
C ASN A 148 -20.33 13.18 -0.78
N VAL A 149 -19.26 12.39 -0.78
CA VAL A 149 -17.92 12.82 -1.18
C VAL A 149 -17.45 12.03 -2.39
N ALA A 150 -16.90 12.70 -3.40
CA ALA A 150 -16.42 12.04 -4.61
C ALA A 150 -15.27 11.05 -4.33
N ALA A 151 -15.15 10.02 -5.16
CA ALA A 151 -14.24 8.88 -4.94
C ALA A 151 -12.77 9.29 -4.71
N ASN A 152 -12.28 10.28 -5.46
CA ASN A 152 -10.92 10.82 -5.31
C ASN A 152 -10.65 11.44 -3.92
N TRP A 153 -11.63 12.08 -3.31
CA TRP A 153 -11.53 12.64 -1.96
C TRP A 153 -11.67 11.56 -0.88
N ARG A 154 -12.53 10.56 -1.11
CA ARG A 154 -12.61 9.39 -0.23
C ARG A 154 -11.29 8.64 -0.17
N GLN A 155 -10.60 8.51 -1.32
CA GLN A 155 -9.28 7.88 -1.37
C GLN A 155 -8.22 8.69 -0.60
N ARG A 156 -8.25 10.03 -0.69
CA ARG A 156 -7.38 10.89 0.14
C ARG A 156 -7.69 10.73 1.64
N ALA A 157 -8.96 10.62 2.01
CA ALA A 157 -9.34 10.37 3.40
C ALA A 157 -8.84 9.01 3.91
N ALA A 158 -8.90 7.96 3.08
CA ALA A 158 -8.34 6.65 3.41
C ALA A 158 -6.81 6.70 3.58
N LEU A 159 -6.12 7.46 2.72
CA LEU A 159 -4.68 7.70 2.84
C LEU A 159 -4.36 8.49 4.12
N ALA A 160 -5.12 9.55 4.42
CA ALA A 160 -4.98 10.30 5.67
C ALA A 160 -5.15 9.39 6.90
N ARG A 161 -6.18 8.54 6.91
CA ARG A 161 -6.40 7.55 7.97
C ARG A 161 -5.20 6.63 8.15
N ALA A 162 -4.63 6.12 7.05
CA ALA A 162 -3.47 5.23 7.10
C ALA A 162 -2.20 5.92 7.61
N LEU A 163 -2.04 7.24 7.36
CA LEU A 163 -0.86 8.02 7.76
C LEU A 163 -0.95 8.58 9.18
N LEU A 164 -2.13 8.59 9.78
CA LEU A 164 -2.36 9.25 11.08
C LEU A 164 -1.45 8.70 12.20
N LEU A 165 -1.14 7.40 12.15
CA LEU A 165 -0.24 6.74 13.11
C LEU A 165 1.24 6.77 12.69
N LYS A 166 1.58 7.51 11.61
CA LYS A 166 2.96 7.61 11.09
C LYS A 166 3.59 6.24 10.83
N PRO A 167 2.99 5.39 9.99
CA PRO A 167 3.47 4.04 9.72
C PRO A 167 4.88 4.06 9.09
N GLU A 168 5.61 2.95 9.22
CA GLU A 168 6.90 2.76 8.55
C GLU A 168 6.76 2.18 7.15
N VAL A 169 5.65 1.47 6.92
CA VAL A 169 5.27 0.86 5.64
C VAL A 169 3.90 1.34 5.22
N LEU A 170 3.75 1.71 3.97
CA LEU A 170 2.48 2.05 3.34
C LEU A 170 2.19 1.09 2.21
N LEU A 171 1.12 0.31 2.35
CA LEU A 171 0.61 -0.61 1.34
C LEU A 171 -0.61 0.00 0.65
N LEU A 172 -0.56 0.10 -0.68
CA LEU A 172 -1.55 0.81 -1.48
C LEU A 172 -2.13 -0.13 -2.55
N ASP A 173 -3.40 -0.45 -2.44
CA ASP A 173 -4.08 -1.30 -3.41
C ASP A 173 -4.65 -0.46 -4.55
N ASN A 174 -4.03 -0.57 -5.74
CA ASN A 174 -4.38 0.11 -6.99
C ASN A 174 -4.76 1.61 -6.80
N PRO A 175 -3.89 2.41 -6.17
CA PRO A 175 -4.26 3.74 -5.67
C PRO A 175 -4.51 4.77 -6.79
N LEU A 176 -4.16 4.47 -8.04
CA LEU A 176 -4.40 5.36 -9.18
C LEU A 176 -5.70 5.03 -9.93
N ALA A 177 -6.38 3.92 -9.60
CA ALA A 177 -7.59 3.50 -10.27
C ALA A 177 -8.71 4.55 -10.11
N GLY A 178 -9.39 4.86 -11.22
CA GLY A 178 -10.52 5.80 -11.23
C GLY A 178 -10.17 7.26 -10.93
N LEU A 179 -8.88 7.60 -10.77
CA LEU A 179 -8.46 8.98 -10.54
C LEU A 179 -8.25 9.74 -11.85
N GLY A 180 -8.81 10.96 -11.94
CA GLY A 180 -8.46 11.90 -13.00
C GLY A 180 -6.99 12.38 -12.92
N ALA A 181 -6.45 12.84 -14.03
CA ALA A 181 -5.03 13.19 -14.21
C ALA A 181 -4.46 14.07 -13.09
N ARG A 182 -5.19 15.11 -12.65
CA ARG A 182 -4.75 16.03 -11.59
C ARG A 182 -4.55 15.31 -10.24
N HIS A 183 -5.47 14.40 -9.88
CA HIS A 183 -5.40 13.66 -8.62
C HIS A 183 -4.33 12.57 -8.68
N ARG A 184 -4.13 11.92 -9.83
CA ARG A 184 -3.04 10.97 -10.07
C ARG A 184 -1.68 11.65 -9.89
N GLN A 185 -1.47 12.80 -10.52
CA GLN A 185 -0.23 13.56 -10.40
C GLN A 185 0.03 13.97 -8.95
N TRP A 186 -0.97 14.51 -8.26
CA TRP A 186 -0.84 14.88 -6.85
C TRP A 186 -0.45 13.67 -5.99
N LEU A 187 -1.12 12.52 -6.18
CA LEU A 187 -0.85 11.32 -5.38
C LEU A 187 0.56 10.80 -5.62
N LEU A 188 1.01 10.72 -6.87
CA LEU A 188 2.37 10.27 -7.19
C LEU A 188 3.43 11.19 -6.58
N GLN A 189 3.26 12.51 -6.66
CA GLN A 189 4.15 13.48 -6.03
C GLN A 189 4.16 13.34 -4.51
N PHE A 190 3.01 13.14 -3.89
CA PHE A 190 2.92 12.97 -2.44
C PHE A 190 3.57 11.64 -1.98
N LEU A 191 3.38 10.55 -2.71
CA LEU A 191 4.06 9.29 -2.42
C LEU A 191 5.58 9.41 -2.54
N ASP A 192 6.09 10.18 -3.51
CA ASP A 192 7.52 10.46 -3.62
C ASP A 192 8.05 11.30 -2.44
N GLN A 193 7.26 12.24 -1.92
CA GLN A 193 7.61 13.00 -0.72
C GLN A 193 7.66 12.10 0.53
N LEU A 194 6.63 11.25 0.73
CA LEU A 194 6.62 10.26 1.82
C LEU A 194 7.83 9.32 1.72
N TRP A 195 8.13 8.84 0.53
CA TRP A 195 9.27 7.96 0.31
C TRP A 195 10.61 8.61 0.65
N ARG A 196 10.79 9.90 0.37
CA ARG A 196 12.03 10.64 0.67
C ARG A 196 12.13 11.09 2.13
N GLY A 197 11.03 11.08 2.85
CA GLY A 197 10.88 11.54 4.23
C GLY A 197 10.03 12.81 4.31
N HIS A 198 8.83 12.65 4.80
CA HIS A 198 7.85 13.72 5.03
C HIS A 198 7.47 13.78 6.51
N GLU A 199 6.93 14.88 7.00
CA GLU A 199 6.47 14.99 8.39
C GLU A 199 5.45 13.92 8.77
N PHE A 200 4.56 13.53 7.86
CA PHE A 200 3.59 12.44 8.07
C PHE A 200 4.22 11.04 8.09
N SER A 201 5.49 10.91 7.72
CA SER A 201 6.29 9.70 7.95
C SER A 201 7.24 9.86 9.15
N GLY A 202 7.03 10.91 9.97
CA GLY A 202 7.94 11.25 11.08
C GLY A 202 9.32 11.72 10.59
N GLY A 203 9.42 12.31 9.39
CA GLY A 203 10.66 12.76 8.76
C GLY A 203 11.56 11.61 8.26
N ARG A 204 11.12 10.36 8.40
CA ARG A 204 11.88 9.17 7.98
C ARG A 204 11.47 8.74 6.57
N ARG A 205 12.40 8.12 5.87
CA ARG A 205 12.13 7.48 4.58
C ARG A 205 11.13 6.34 4.76
N MET A 206 9.97 6.44 4.12
CA MET A 206 8.90 5.45 4.21
C MET A 206 9.15 4.29 3.24
N THR A 207 8.83 3.08 3.65
CA THR A 207 8.72 1.94 2.74
C THR A 207 7.35 1.99 2.07
N ILE A 208 7.29 1.89 0.74
CA ILE A 208 6.03 1.96 -0.01
C ILE A 208 5.91 0.74 -0.91
N VAL A 209 4.74 0.12 -0.89
CA VAL A 209 4.35 -0.93 -1.85
C VAL A 209 3.01 -0.53 -2.45
N ALA A 210 2.98 -0.33 -3.75
CA ALA A 210 1.76 -0.04 -4.49
C ALA A 210 1.47 -1.14 -5.50
N THR A 211 0.23 -1.56 -5.62
CA THR A 211 -0.21 -2.41 -6.74
C THR A 211 -0.78 -1.55 -7.86
N THR A 212 -0.77 -2.05 -9.09
CA THR A 212 -1.30 -1.31 -10.24
C THR A 212 -1.69 -2.24 -11.39
N ASP A 213 -2.62 -1.78 -12.21
CA ASP A 213 -2.92 -2.26 -13.57
C ASP A 213 -2.39 -1.30 -14.65
N ASP A 214 -1.92 -0.10 -14.26
CA ASP A 214 -1.34 0.94 -15.12
C ASP A 214 0.15 1.12 -14.80
N LEU A 215 0.98 0.20 -15.32
CA LEU A 215 2.41 0.18 -15.06
C LEU A 215 3.15 1.45 -15.53
N PRO A 216 2.85 2.04 -16.72
CA PRO A 216 3.54 3.23 -17.21
C PRO A 216 3.46 4.44 -16.28
N ALA A 217 2.35 4.61 -15.54
CA ALA A 217 2.17 5.71 -14.62
C ALA A 217 3.19 5.72 -13.46
N TRP A 218 3.80 4.58 -13.18
CA TRP A 218 4.73 4.40 -12.07
C TRP A 218 6.20 4.47 -12.48
N ARG A 219 6.52 4.79 -13.73
CA ARG A 219 7.89 4.83 -14.23
C ARG A 219 8.78 5.74 -13.38
N HIS A 220 9.82 5.14 -12.79
CA HIS A 220 10.82 5.83 -12.00
C HIS A 220 12.08 4.95 -11.84
N PRO A 221 13.32 5.46 -12.07
CA PRO A 221 14.54 4.65 -12.11
C PRO A 221 14.93 4.02 -10.77
N GLN A 222 14.45 4.56 -9.66
CA GLN A 222 14.81 4.08 -8.33
C GLN A 222 13.71 3.24 -7.65
N ARG A 223 12.60 2.97 -8.34
CA ARG A 223 11.56 2.07 -7.85
C ARG A 223 11.87 0.63 -8.26
N ASN A 224 11.52 -0.30 -7.40
CA ASN A 224 11.55 -1.72 -7.70
C ASN A 224 10.21 -2.15 -8.25
N PHE A 225 10.25 -3.08 -9.20
CA PHE A 225 9.05 -3.59 -9.84
C PHE A 225 8.95 -5.10 -9.70
N ALA A 226 7.72 -5.58 -9.57
CA ALA A 226 7.34 -6.98 -9.67
C ALA A 226 6.07 -7.09 -10.52
N ALA A 227 5.81 -8.28 -11.05
CA ALA A 227 4.60 -8.56 -11.82
C ALA A 227 3.88 -9.79 -11.27
N LEU A 228 2.55 -9.72 -11.32
CA LEU A 228 1.63 -10.84 -11.15
C LEU A 228 1.02 -11.19 -12.49
N HIS A 229 1.29 -12.39 -12.98
CA HIS A 229 0.81 -12.87 -14.26
C HIS A 229 0.51 -14.37 -14.19
N GLU A 230 -0.71 -14.77 -14.54
CA GLU A 230 -1.15 -16.18 -14.57
C GLU A 230 -0.82 -16.95 -13.28
N GLY A 231 -1.09 -16.36 -12.11
CA GLY A 231 -0.83 -16.99 -10.81
C GLY A 231 0.65 -17.03 -10.38
N ASN A 232 1.55 -16.44 -11.16
CA ASN A 232 2.98 -16.37 -10.86
C ASN A 232 3.40 -14.97 -10.41
N PHE A 233 4.35 -14.91 -9.46
CA PHE A 233 5.01 -13.69 -9.03
C PHE A 233 6.43 -13.62 -9.57
N SER A 234 6.78 -12.50 -10.19
CA SER A 234 8.11 -12.29 -10.74
C SER A 234 8.69 -10.95 -10.31
N VAL A 235 9.89 -10.95 -9.74
CA VAL A 235 10.66 -9.74 -9.47
C VAL A 235 11.31 -9.26 -10.77
N LEU A 236 11.03 -8.01 -11.17
CA LEU A 236 11.50 -7.42 -12.43
C LEU A 236 12.72 -6.51 -12.22
N GLY A 237 12.97 -6.04 -11.00
CA GLY A 237 14.02 -5.07 -10.69
C GLY A 237 13.62 -3.62 -11.01
N ALA A 238 14.60 -2.78 -11.33
CA ALA A 238 14.38 -1.37 -11.70
C ALA A 238 13.84 -1.23 -13.13
N TRP A 239 13.17 -0.11 -13.41
CA TRP A 239 12.52 0.15 -14.72
C TRP A 239 13.47 0.03 -15.93
N ASP A 240 14.71 0.45 -15.76
CA ASP A 240 15.71 0.48 -16.83
C ASP A 240 16.63 -0.77 -16.81
N GLY A 241 16.26 -1.80 -16.04
CA GLY A 241 16.98 -3.08 -15.99
C GLY A 241 16.91 -3.82 -17.32
N GLU A 242 18.03 -4.45 -17.70
CA GLU A 242 18.06 -5.36 -18.86
C GLU A 242 17.00 -6.45 -18.67
N GLY A 243 16.13 -6.62 -19.67
CA GLY A 243 15.04 -7.60 -19.61
C GLY A 243 13.72 -7.09 -19.04
N PHE A 244 13.65 -5.94 -18.36
CA PHE A 244 12.39 -5.41 -17.84
C PHE A 244 11.30 -5.32 -18.91
N LEU A 245 11.56 -4.60 -20.02
CA LEU A 245 10.63 -4.47 -21.14
C LEU A 245 10.48 -5.74 -21.99
N GLN A 246 11.40 -6.70 -21.84
CA GLN A 246 11.35 -7.97 -22.54
C GLN A 246 10.53 -9.03 -21.77
N HIS A 247 10.27 -8.81 -20.49
CA HIS A 247 9.50 -9.74 -19.68
C HIS A 247 8.06 -9.86 -20.21
N HIS A 248 7.57 -11.09 -20.38
CA HIS A 248 6.26 -11.35 -20.99
C HIS A 248 5.11 -10.64 -20.23
N ALA A 249 5.10 -10.70 -18.91
CA ALA A 249 4.09 -10.02 -18.09
C ALA A 249 4.10 -8.49 -18.28
N VAL A 250 5.27 -7.87 -18.53
CA VAL A 250 5.37 -6.44 -18.83
C VAL A 250 4.83 -6.15 -20.22
N LYS A 251 5.15 -6.97 -21.22
CA LYS A 251 4.62 -6.83 -22.59
C LYS A 251 3.10 -6.90 -22.60
N ASP A 252 2.52 -7.86 -21.87
CA ASP A 252 1.08 -8.03 -21.77
C ASP A 252 0.39 -6.84 -21.08
N LEU A 253 1.00 -6.32 -20.00
CA LEU A 253 0.51 -5.11 -19.31
C LEU A 253 0.60 -3.84 -20.17
N LEU A 254 1.62 -3.74 -21.03
CA LEU A 254 1.80 -2.59 -21.92
C LEU A 254 0.94 -2.69 -23.19
N SER A 255 0.58 -3.90 -23.62
CA SER A 255 -0.23 -4.16 -24.83
C SER A 255 -1.72 -4.24 -24.55
N ALA A 256 -2.13 -4.42 -23.29
CA ALA A 256 -3.54 -4.44 -22.92
C ALA A 256 -4.18 -3.10 -23.28
N PRO A 257 -5.28 -3.06 -24.05
CA PRO A 257 -6.02 -1.83 -24.30
C PRO A 257 -6.45 -1.30 -22.92
N GLN A 258 -6.16 -0.03 -22.65
CA GLN A 258 -6.73 0.65 -21.49
C GLN A 258 -8.22 0.79 -21.78
N ASP A 259 -9.02 -0.13 -21.27
CA ASP A 259 -10.47 -0.03 -21.35
C ASP A 259 -10.92 1.22 -20.56
N PHE A 260 -11.05 2.32 -21.26
CA PHE A 260 -11.78 3.51 -20.81
C PHE A 260 -13.29 3.24 -20.92
N SER A 261 -13.79 2.17 -20.34
CA SER A 261 -15.22 1.89 -20.32
C SER A 261 -15.80 2.49 -19.03
N THR A 262 -16.36 3.70 -19.23
CA THR A 262 -17.40 4.44 -18.48
C THR A 262 -17.48 4.31 -16.97
#